data_a1e1fe5e56538927993af107d2ea6ab5
#
_entry.id   a1e1fe5e56538927993af107d2ea6ab5
#
_cell.length_a   1.000
_cell.length_b   1.000
_cell.length_c   1.000
_cell.angle_alpha   90.00
_cell.angle_beta   90.00
_cell.angle_gamma   90.00
#
_symmetry.space_group_name_H-M   'P 1'
#
loop_
_entity.id
_entity.type
_entity.pdbx_description
1 polymer ?
#
loop_
_entity_poly.entity_id
_entity_poly.type
_entity_poly.pdbx_seq_one_letter_code
_entity_poly.pdbx_strand_id
1 'polypeptide(L)'
;MACVHEFGIIDHLDATYNYEEYNPQKFNCISVDDDIINSIYVHLSVMKTYFHSLNRPENGLAYCGITIIPPESLSLFYDIVTASKFFKRSGELAELAFIISQAIEKKKWMIHYGI
;
A
#
# COMPACT_ATOMS: atom_id res chain seq x y z
N MET A 1 -5.92 3.38 21.37
CA MET A 1 -6.30 3.05 19.98
C MET A 1 -5.07 3.16 19.10
N ALA A 2 -4.78 2.10 18.33
CA ALA A 2 -3.64 2.11 17.42
C ALA A 2 -4.03 2.77 16.12
N CYS A 3 -3.21 3.70 15.64
CA CYS A 3 -3.36 4.28 14.31
C CYS A 3 -2.48 3.49 13.37
N VAL A 4 -3.09 2.73 12.47
CA VAL A 4 -2.37 1.87 11.56
C VAL A 4 -2.86 2.08 10.13
N HIS A 5 -1.97 1.82 9.19
CA HIS A 5 -2.29 1.69 7.78
C HIS A 5 -2.31 0.22 7.43
N GLU A 6 -3.19 -0.18 6.54
CA GLU A 6 -3.31 -1.59 6.16
C GLU A 6 -3.02 -1.74 4.67
N PHE A 7 -2.31 -2.81 4.32
CA PHE A 7 -1.89 -3.07 2.95
C PHE A 7 -2.20 -4.51 2.59
N GLY A 8 -2.73 -4.74 1.41
CA GLY A 8 -3.02 -6.08 0.93
C GLY A 8 -2.84 -6.20 -0.58
N ILE A 9 -2.89 -7.43 -1.07
CA ILE A 9 -2.75 -7.74 -2.49
C ILE A 9 -4.14 -7.96 -3.07
N ILE A 10 -4.41 -7.35 -4.23
CA ILE A 10 -5.62 -7.60 -5.00
C ILE A 10 -5.29 -8.70 -5.99
N ASP A 11 -5.81 -9.91 -5.75
CA ASP A 11 -5.51 -11.06 -6.61
C ASP A 11 -6.00 -10.87 -8.04
N HIS A 12 -7.23 -10.36 -8.19
CA HIS A 12 -7.82 -10.10 -9.50
C HIS A 12 -8.53 -8.76 -9.46
N LEU A 13 -7.98 -7.79 -10.18
CA LEU A 13 -8.58 -6.46 -10.24
C LEU A 13 -9.93 -6.56 -10.96
N ASP A 14 -10.97 -6.08 -10.30
CA ASP A 14 -12.33 -6.08 -10.81
C ASP A 14 -12.81 -4.62 -10.90
N ALA A 15 -12.97 -4.12 -12.13
CA ALA A 15 -13.37 -2.73 -12.34
C ALA A 15 -14.79 -2.44 -11.83
N THR A 16 -15.60 -3.47 -11.60
CA THR A 16 -16.97 -3.30 -11.09
C THR A 16 -17.05 -3.36 -9.57
N TYR A 17 -15.95 -3.77 -8.89
CA TYR A 17 -15.93 -3.86 -7.44
C TYR A 17 -15.80 -2.46 -6.82
N ASN A 18 -16.50 -2.25 -5.72
CA ASN A 18 -16.41 -0.99 -4.99
C ASN A 18 -15.24 -1.05 -3.99
N TYR A 19 -14.07 -0.54 -4.41
CA TYR A 19 -12.89 -0.53 -3.55
C TYR A 19 -12.97 0.48 -2.41
N GLU A 20 -13.96 1.33 -2.40
CA GLU A 20 -14.17 2.28 -1.30
C GLU A 20 -14.70 1.61 -0.05
N GLU A 21 -15.17 0.37 -0.16
CA GLU A 21 -15.64 -0.39 0.99
C GLU A 21 -14.45 -0.93 1.77
N TYR A 22 -14.41 -0.66 3.08
CA TYR A 22 -13.34 -1.15 3.95
C TYR A 22 -13.50 -2.65 4.16
N ASN A 23 -12.59 -3.43 3.61
CA ASN A 23 -12.66 -4.89 3.68
C ASN A 23 -11.26 -5.49 3.72
N PRO A 24 -10.51 -5.30 4.83
CA PRO A 24 -9.14 -5.76 4.90
C PRO A 24 -8.99 -7.28 4.87
N GLN A 25 -10.01 -8.03 5.31
CA GLN A 25 -9.93 -9.49 5.30
C GLN A 25 -9.95 -10.05 3.87
N LYS A 26 -10.68 -9.39 2.97
CA LYS A 26 -10.74 -9.82 1.58
C LYS A 26 -9.36 -9.83 0.91
N PHE A 27 -8.48 -8.93 1.32
CA PHE A 27 -7.17 -8.77 0.71
C PHE A 27 -6.04 -9.27 1.61
N ASN A 28 -6.37 -9.92 2.72
CA ASN A 28 -5.39 -10.41 3.70
C ASN A 28 -4.42 -9.32 4.13
N CYS A 29 -4.95 -8.15 4.47
CA CYS A 29 -4.14 -6.98 4.78
C CYS A 29 -3.29 -7.19 6.02
N ILE A 30 -2.08 -6.64 5.97
CA ILE A 30 -1.22 -6.48 7.14
C ILE A 30 -1.33 -5.05 7.64
N SER A 31 -0.96 -4.81 8.88
CA SER A 31 -1.00 -3.49 9.50
C SER A 31 0.41 -2.94 9.68
N VAL A 32 0.58 -1.66 9.39
CA VAL A 32 1.84 -0.94 9.63
C VAL A 32 1.51 0.32 10.43
N ASP A 33 2.27 0.55 11.48
CA ASP A 33 2.06 1.67 12.36
C ASP A 33 2.13 3.01 11.63
N ASP A 34 1.28 3.94 12.01
CA ASP A 34 1.19 5.27 11.38
C ASP A 34 2.51 6.04 11.44
N ASP A 35 3.22 5.96 12.56
CA ASP A 35 4.50 6.67 12.69
C ASP A 35 5.51 6.17 11.66
N ILE A 36 5.49 4.87 11.38
CA ILE A 36 6.40 4.27 10.40
C ILE A 36 6.02 4.73 9.00
N ILE A 37 4.74 4.70 8.65
CA ILE A 37 4.27 5.16 7.35
C ILE A 37 4.56 6.65 7.18
N ASN A 38 4.36 7.44 8.22
CA ASN A 38 4.62 8.87 8.17
C ASN A 38 6.08 9.17 7.84
N SER A 39 7.00 8.31 8.27
CA SER A 39 8.43 8.49 7.99
C SER A 39 8.79 8.33 6.50
N ILE A 40 7.96 7.62 5.74
CA ILE A 40 8.21 7.40 4.30
C ILE A 40 7.15 8.06 3.40
N TYR A 41 6.13 8.67 4.00
CA TYR A 41 4.98 9.20 3.28
C TYR A 41 5.36 10.19 2.17
N VAL A 42 6.26 11.12 2.47
CA VAL A 42 6.71 12.13 1.51
C VAL A 42 7.42 11.47 0.33
N HIS A 43 8.24 10.45 0.59
CA HIS A 43 8.96 9.74 -0.47
C HIS A 43 8.02 8.99 -1.40
N LEU A 44 6.88 8.55 -0.89
CA LEU A 44 5.90 7.83 -1.70
C LEU A 44 5.14 8.75 -2.65
N SER A 45 5.22 10.07 -2.46
CA SER A 45 4.44 11.03 -3.26
C SER A 45 4.78 11.04 -4.75
N VAL A 46 5.89 10.42 -5.15
CA VAL A 46 6.26 10.29 -6.57
C VAL A 46 5.68 9.03 -7.21
N MET A 47 5.07 8.16 -6.42
CA MET A 47 4.52 6.90 -6.89
C MET A 47 3.12 7.11 -7.47
N LYS A 48 2.89 6.65 -8.69
CA LYS A 48 1.57 6.74 -9.32
C LYS A 48 0.61 5.76 -8.69
N THR A 49 -0.55 6.25 -8.29
CA THR A 49 -1.59 5.45 -7.64
C THR A 49 -2.97 5.94 -8.07
N TYR A 50 -4.02 5.37 -7.46
CA TYR A 50 -5.40 5.78 -7.65
C TYR A 50 -6.05 5.90 -6.27
N PHE A 51 -6.76 7.01 -6.04
CA PHE A 51 -7.45 7.23 -4.76
C PHE A 51 -8.91 6.85 -4.90
N HIS A 52 -9.36 5.96 -4.02
CA HIS A 52 -10.75 5.53 -3.87
C HIS A 52 -11.32 4.73 -5.03
N SER A 53 -10.98 5.07 -6.27
CA SER A 53 -11.45 4.33 -7.44
C SER A 53 -10.44 4.44 -8.57
N LEU A 54 -10.53 3.55 -9.55
CA LEU A 54 -9.63 3.53 -10.71
C LEU A 54 -9.82 4.74 -11.62
N ASN A 55 -10.84 5.56 -11.39
CA ASN A 55 -11.10 6.76 -12.17
C ASN A 55 -10.41 8.01 -11.61
N ARG A 56 -9.66 7.87 -10.51
CA ARG A 56 -9.01 9.00 -9.82
C ARG A 56 -7.51 8.80 -9.73
N PRO A 57 -6.77 9.00 -10.84
CA PRO A 57 -5.31 8.89 -10.81
C PRO A 57 -4.73 9.98 -9.89
N GLU A 58 -3.80 9.54 -9.02
CA GLU A 58 -3.15 10.38 -8.03
C GLU A 58 -1.70 9.95 -7.84
N ASN A 59 -1.05 10.50 -6.83
CA ASN A 59 0.31 10.13 -6.46
C ASN A 59 0.39 9.90 -4.97
N GLY A 60 1.18 8.89 -4.58
CA GLY A 60 1.39 8.56 -3.17
C GLY A 60 0.20 7.87 -2.55
N LEU A 61 0.11 7.93 -1.22
CA LEU A 61 -0.95 7.30 -0.45
C LEU A 61 -2.01 8.31 -0.04
N ALA A 62 -3.27 7.91 -0.11
CA ALA A 62 -4.37 8.65 0.50
C ALA A 62 -4.26 8.43 2.02
N TYR A 63 -3.68 9.37 2.74
CA TYR A 63 -3.32 9.20 4.14
C TYR A 63 -4.50 8.76 5.01
N CYS A 64 -5.65 9.36 4.81
CA CYS A 64 -6.89 9.04 5.55
C CYS A 64 -7.93 8.33 4.66
N GLY A 65 -7.51 7.81 3.51
CA GLY A 65 -8.43 7.21 2.55
C GLY A 65 -7.95 5.88 2.03
N ILE A 66 -8.37 5.54 0.84
CA ILE A 66 -8.06 4.26 0.21
C ILE A 66 -7.22 4.52 -1.03
N THR A 67 -6.14 3.76 -1.17
CA THR A 67 -5.23 3.86 -2.31
C THR A 67 -5.19 2.53 -3.03
N ILE A 68 -5.28 2.57 -4.37
CA ILE A 68 -5.12 1.40 -5.22
C ILE A 68 -3.80 1.60 -5.95
N ILE A 69 -2.88 0.63 -5.79
CA ILE A 69 -1.51 0.74 -6.28
C ILE A 69 -1.31 -0.20 -7.47
N PRO A 70 -1.04 0.34 -8.67
CA PRO A 70 -0.87 -0.50 -9.85
C PRO A 70 0.47 -1.23 -9.84
N PRO A 71 0.58 -2.35 -10.57
CA PRO A 71 1.82 -3.13 -10.62
C PRO A 71 3.06 -2.33 -11.02
N GLU A 72 2.91 -1.36 -11.93
CA GLU A 72 4.05 -0.57 -12.39
C GLU A 72 4.65 0.32 -11.31
N SER A 73 3.94 0.58 -10.23
CA SER A 73 4.44 1.41 -9.13
C SER A 73 5.08 0.60 -8.01
N LEU A 74 4.96 -0.72 -8.04
CA LEU A 74 5.37 -1.56 -6.91
C LEU A 74 6.88 -1.63 -6.73
N SER A 75 7.67 -1.57 -7.81
CA SER A 75 9.12 -1.56 -7.69
C SER A 75 9.60 -0.34 -6.94
N LEU A 76 9.05 0.83 -7.24
CA LEU A 76 9.38 2.05 -6.52
C LEU A 76 8.93 1.97 -5.07
N PHE A 77 7.75 1.43 -4.83
CA PHE A 77 7.23 1.23 -3.47
C PHE A 77 8.18 0.35 -2.66
N TYR A 78 8.60 -0.78 -3.24
CA TYR A 78 9.55 -1.69 -2.61
C TYR A 78 10.87 -0.97 -2.28
N ASP A 79 11.40 -0.22 -3.23
CA ASP A 79 12.67 0.49 -3.02
C ASP A 79 12.57 1.51 -1.89
N ILE A 80 11.48 2.25 -1.81
CA ILE A 80 11.29 3.25 -0.77
C ILE A 80 11.17 2.58 0.60
N VAL A 81 10.40 1.50 0.69
CA VAL A 81 10.21 0.77 1.95
C VAL A 81 11.54 0.19 2.45
N THR A 82 12.30 -0.46 1.55
CA THR A 82 13.54 -1.13 1.96
C THR A 82 14.68 -0.15 2.20
N ALA A 83 14.62 1.06 1.63
CA ALA A 83 15.60 2.11 1.86
C ALA A 83 15.33 2.90 3.14
N SER A 84 14.19 2.71 3.78
CA SER A 84 13.84 3.41 5.00
C SER A 84 14.83 3.10 6.11
N LYS A 85 15.20 4.11 6.89
CA LYS A 85 16.09 3.92 8.06
C LYS A 85 15.46 3.00 9.11
N PHE A 86 14.16 2.82 9.09
CA PHE A 86 13.47 1.93 10.04
C PHE A 86 13.34 0.51 9.54
N PHE A 87 13.73 0.22 8.31
CA PHE A 87 13.47 -1.09 7.68
C PHE A 87 14.06 -2.24 8.50
N LYS A 88 15.31 -2.09 8.96
CA LYS A 88 16.00 -3.16 9.72
C LYS A 88 15.46 -3.34 11.13
N ARG A 89 14.71 -2.36 11.63
CA ARG A 89 14.20 -2.36 13.01
C ARG A 89 12.72 -2.67 13.09
N SER A 90 12.03 -2.68 11.95
CA SER A 90 10.58 -2.83 11.93
C SER A 90 10.19 -4.13 11.26
N GLY A 91 9.64 -5.06 12.04
CA GLY A 91 9.05 -6.26 11.49
C GLY A 91 7.88 -5.95 10.57
N GLU A 92 7.17 -4.86 10.82
CA GLU A 92 6.06 -4.43 9.98
C GLU A 92 6.52 -4.00 8.60
N LEU A 93 7.64 -3.25 8.50
CA LEU A 93 8.18 -2.87 7.18
C LEU A 93 8.75 -4.07 6.45
N ALA A 94 9.37 -5.02 7.17
CA ALA A 94 9.84 -6.25 6.55
C ALA A 94 8.67 -7.06 5.97
N GLU A 95 7.57 -7.15 6.71
CA GLU A 95 6.38 -7.84 6.25
C GLU A 95 5.75 -7.12 5.05
N LEU A 96 5.70 -5.79 5.09
CA LEU A 96 5.20 -5.00 3.97
C LEU A 96 6.07 -5.22 2.73
N ALA A 97 7.40 -5.17 2.86
CA ALA A 97 8.30 -5.42 1.74
C ALA A 97 8.09 -6.82 1.16
N PHE A 98 7.82 -7.81 2.02
CA PHE A 98 7.58 -9.17 1.58
C PHE A 98 6.33 -9.25 0.69
N ILE A 99 5.21 -8.68 1.12
CA ILE A 99 3.99 -8.74 0.32
C ILE A 99 4.09 -7.90 -0.95
N ILE A 100 4.84 -6.79 -0.91
CA ILE A 100 5.10 -6.00 -2.13
C ILE A 100 5.87 -6.87 -3.13
N SER A 101 6.91 -7.59 -2.67
CA SER A 101 7.70 -8.45 -3.56
C SER A 101 6.85 -9.56 -4.17
N GLN A 102 5.91 -10.13 -3.42
CA GLN A 102 4.99 -11.12 -3.94
C GLN A 102 4.07 -10.53 -5.01
N ALA A 103 3.57 -9.32 -4.79
CA ALA A 103 2.72 -8.65 -5.76
C ALA A 103 3.49 -8.34 -7.04
N ILE A 104 4.76 -7.92 -6.92
CA ILE A 104 5.63 -7.68 -8.08
C ILE A 104 5.80 -8.97 -8.89
N GLU A 105 6.15 -10.05 -8.21
CA GLU A 105 6.41 -11.34 -8.87
C GLU A 105 5.18 -11.83 -9.62
N LYS A 106 4.00 -11.66 -9.06
CA LYS A 106 2.74 -12.13 -9.63
C LYS A 106 2.04 -11.07 -10.48
N LYS A 107 2.62 -9.89 -10.61
CA LYS A 107 2.06 -8.76 -11.37
C LYS A 107 0.66 -8.38 -10.89
N LYS A 108 0.50 -8.29 -9.57
CA LYS A 108 -0.77 -7.96 -8.94
C LYS A 108 -0.82 -6.49 -8.55
N TRP A 109 -2.03 -5.99 -8.34
CA TRP A 109 -2.28 -4.69 -7.74
C TRP A 109 -2.25 -4.82 -6.24
N MET A 110 -2.09 -3.70 -5.54
CA MET A 110 -2.21 -3.66 -4.08
C MET A 110 -3.24 -2.63 -3.65
N ILE A 111 -3.75 -2.78 -2.43
CA ILE A 111 -4.68 -1.84 -1.83
C ILE A 111 -4.12 -1.38 -0.49
N HIS A 112 -4.37 -0.10 -0.18
CA HIS A 112 -3.99 0.52 1.08
C HIS A 112 -5.21 1.16 1.71
N TYR A 113 -5.41 0.90 2.99
CA TYR A 113 -6.40 1.59 3.81
C TYR A 113 -5.68 2.51 4.79
N GLY A 114 -5.96 3.82 4.70
CA GLY A 114 -5.38 4.81 5.60
C GLY A 114 -6.08 4.86 6.95
N ILE A 115 -5.63 5.79 7.78
CA ILE A 115 -6.17 5.95 9.14
C ILE A 115 -7.48 6.74 9.14
#